data_1a8e7ee08270f6df038dcbbcb3e6babb
#
_entry.id   1a8e7ee08270f6df038dcbbcb3e6babb
#
_cell.length_a   1.000
_cell.length_b   1.000
_cell.length_c   1.000
_cell.angle_alpha   90.00
_cell.angle_beta   90.00
_cell.angle_gamma   90.00
#
_symmetry.space_group_name_H-M   'P 1'
#
loop_
_entity.id
_entity.type
_entity.pdbx_description
1 polymer ?
#
loop_
_entity_poly.entity_id
_entity_poly.type
_entity_poly.pdbx_seq_one_letter_code
_entity_poly.pdbx_strand_id
1 'polypeptide(L)'
;MIHYQGDGFKPLEKPVNFISLVPSQTELLYYLGVPPIAQTLFCVHPKNRFKSSTKIGGTKKINLAKILALKPDLVIGNKEENDQTQIEELATHFPVWLSDIYTLADAFEMINEIGKLVGKEAKANELATTLQQEFYRPYGNNTIKSCLYLIWREPYMAAGQNTFINAILQALGYSNVMPKNSRYPEINKEQLLELNPETILLSSEPYPFRQKHISELQAILPNAKIKLVDGELFSWYGPRLLETAKLLNRIT
;
A
#
# COMPACT_ATOMS: atom_id res chain seq x y z
N MET A 1 10.07 2.87 -10.78
CA MET A 1 10.72 3.51 -9.60
C MET A 1 11.25 4.87 -10.00
N ILE A 2 11.10 5.86 -9.15
CA ILE A 2 11.53 7.23 -9.44
C ILE A 2 12.55 7.63 -8.39
N HIS A 3 13.74 8.04 -8.85
CA HIS A 3 14.76 8.63 -8.00
C HIS A 3 14.71 10.14 -8.19
N TYR A 4 14.31 10.90 -7.16
CA TYR A 4 14.49 12.34 -7.14
C TYR A 4 15.88 12.64 -6.60
N GLN A 5 16.65 13.39 -7.40
CA GLN A 5 18.00 13.82 -7.06
C GLN A 5 18.01 15.32 -6.96
N GLY A 6 18.41 15.85 -5.80
CA GLY A 6 19.10 17.14 -5.78
C GLY A 6 20.43 17.03 -6.53
N ASP A 7 20.94 18.12 -7.08
CA ASP A 7 22.20 18.19 -7.81
C ASP A 7 23.33 17.51 -7.00
N GLY A 8 23.75 16.32 -7.41
CA GLY A 8 24.87 15.61 -6.80
C GLY A 8 24.58 14.28 -6.11
N PHE A 9 23.43 13.61 -6.37
CA PHE A 9 23.20 12.28 -5.86
C PHE A 9 24.25 11.28 -6.40
N LYS A 10 25.21 10.94 -5.53
CA LYS A 10 25.92 9.67 -5.64
C LYS A 10 25.13 8.68 -4.78
N PRO A 11 24.83 7.45 -5.27
CA PRO A 11 24.32 6.41 -4.40
C PRO A 11 25.24 6.32 -3.19
N LEU A 12 24.69 6.54 -2.00
CA LEU A 12 25.48 6.39 -0.78
C LEU A 12 25.92 4.93 -0.73
N GLU A 13 27.21 4.68 -0.69
CA GLU A 13 27.74 3.32 -0.64
C GLU A 13 27.14 2.53 0.53
N LYS A 14 26.74 3.21 1.62
CA LYS A 14 26.01 2.65 2.77
C LYS A 14 25.23 3.74 3.49
N PRO A 15 24.00 4.06 3.08
CA PRO A 15 23.16 4.94 3.89
C PRO A 15 22.89 4.28 5.25
N VAL A 16 23.01 5.04 6.34
CA VAL A 16 22.83 4.57 7.73
C VAL A 16 21.54 5.14 8.34
N ASN A 17 21.22 6.39 7.99
CA ASN A 17 20.09 7.14 8.58
C ASN A 17 18.96 7.28 7.57
N PHE A 18 17.96 6.38 7.65
CA PHE A 18 16.80 6.42 6.77
C PHE A 18 15.63 7.13 7.42
N ILE A 19 14.87 7.90 6.65
CA ILE A 19 13.51 8.32 6.99
C ILE A 19 12.53 7.61 6.07
N SER A 20 11.46 7.06 6.64
CA SER A 20 10.39 6.42 5.86
C SER A 20 9.09 7.20 5.99
N LEU A 21 8.52 7.56 4.83
CA LEU A 21 7.29 8.36 4.75
C LEU A 21 6.02 7.50 4.57
N VAL A 22 6.16 6.18 4.39
CA VAL A 22 5.07 5.29 3.99
C VAL A 22 4.99 4.08 4.94
N PRO A 23 3.78 3.73 5.41
CA PRO A 23 3.59 2.64 6.37
C PRO A 23 4.15 1.30 5.91
N SER A 24 3.79 0.84 4.72
CA SER A 24 4.22 -0.45 4.17
C SER A 24 5.74 -0.56 3.98
N GLN A 25 6.40 0.52 3.52
CA GLN A 25 7.85 0.60 3.38
C GLN A 25 8.55 0.65 4.73
N THR A 26 7.96 1.33 5.71
CA THR A 26 8.45 1.33 7.10
C THR A 26 8.44 -0.09 7.67
N GLU A 27 7.36 -0.83 7.48
CA GLU A 27 7.27 -2.23 7.91
C GLU A 27 8.33 -3.10 7.22
N LEU A 28 8.59 -2.87 5.92
CA LEU A 28 9.67 -3.55 5.18
C LEU A 28 11.05 -3.26 5.77
N LEU A 29 11.36 -2.01 6.09
CA LEU A 29 12.63 -1.64 6.71
C LEU A 29 12.84 -2.34 8.07
N TYR A 30 11.79 -2.40 8.91
CA TYR A 30 11.85 -3.17 10.15
C TYR A 30 12.03 -4.67 9.90
N TYR A 31 11.34 -5.24 8.92
CA TYR A 31 11.49 -6.64 8.53
C TYR A 31 12.92 -6.95 8.08
N LEU A 32 13.54 -6.06 7.30
CA LEU A 32 14.92 -6.20 6.84
C LEU A 32 15.95 -6.03 7.97
N GLY A 33 15.54 -5.51 9.13
CA GLY A 33 16.41 -5.28 10.28
C GLY A 33 17.15 -3.94 10.24
N VAL A 34 16.67 -2.98 9.47
CA VAL A 34 17.22 -1.62 9.32
C VAL A 34 16.14 -0.57 9.66
N PRO A 35 15.79 -0.41 10.93
CA PRO A 35 14.73 0.50 11.34
C PRO A 35 15.05 1.94 10.92
N PRO A 36 14.05 2.70 10.42
CA PRO A 36 14.26 4.10 10.09
C PRO A 36 14.48 4.93 11.36
N ILE A 37 15.28 6.02 11.27
CA ILE A 37 15.49 6.96 12.38
C ILE A 37 14.24 7.80 12.69
N ALA A 38 13.36 7.96 11.68
CA ALA A 38 12.07 8.62 11.83
C ALA A 38 11.05 8.10 10.81
N GLN A 39 9.77 8.20 11.16
CA GLN A 39 8.64 7.70 10.35
C GLN A 39 7.39 8.54 10.55
N THR A 40 6.39 8.38 9.68
CA THR A 40 5.12 9.11 9.82
C THR A 40 4.25 8.57 10.96
N LEU A 41 3.21 9.31 11.32
CA LEU A 41 2.22 8.92 12.33
C LEU A 41 1.42 7.66 11.93
N PHE A 42 1.33 7.39 10.62
CA PHE A 42 0.60 6.25 10.09
C PHE A 42 1.43 4.97 9.98
N CYS A 43 2.74 5.03 10.23
CA CYS A 43 3.63 3.87 10.27
C CYS A 43 3.46 3.11 11.60
N VAL A 44 2.31 2.46 11.77
CA VAL A 44 1.89 1.82 13.04
C VAL A 44 2.51 0.45 13.28
N HIS A 45 3.13 -0.15 12.28
CA HIS A 45 3.79 -1.45 12.38
C HIS A 45 5.32 -1.32 12.29
N PRO A 46 6.04 -2.20 13.04
CA PRO A 46 5.52 -3.11 14.05
C PRO A 46 5.08 -2.37 15.33
N LYS A 47 3.97 -2.81 15.94
CA LYS A 47 3.33 -2.11 17.08
C LYS A 47 4.26 -1.81 18.26
N ASN A 48 5.19 -2.71 18.56
CA ASN A 48 6.16 -2.55 19.64
C ASN A 48 7.20 -1.44 19.40
N ARG A 49 7.41 -1.03 18.14
CA ARG A 49 8.34 0.04 17.75
C ARG A 49 7.64 1.39 17.56
N PHE A 50 6.34 1.38 17.34
CA PHE A 50 5.58 2.59 17.04
C PHE A 50 5.74 3.69 18.10
N LYS A 51 5.64 3.35 19.40
CA LYS A 51 5.72 4.32 20.51
C LYS A 51 7.10 4.95 20.64
N SER A 52 8.17 4.21 20.40
CA SER A 52 9.56 4.67 20.57
C SER A 52 10.13 5.37 19.34
N SER A 53 9.49 5.28 18.18
CA SER A 53 10.00 5.90 16.95
C SER A 53 9.71 7.40 16.87
N THR A 54 10.66 8.15 16.32
CA THR A 54 10.49 9.59 16.06
C THR A 54 9.43 9.82 14.98
N LYS A 55 8.44 10.69 15.25
CA LYS A 55 7.36 11.02 14.31
C LYS A 55 7.64 12.33 13.57
N ILE A 56 7.43 12.32 12.27
CA ILE A 56 7.70 13.43 11.36
C ILE A 56 6.46 13.92 10.61
N GLY A 57 5.30 13.82 11.20
CA GLY A 57 4.02 14.22 10.61
C GLY A 57 3.26 13.07 9.95
N GLY A 58 2.31 13.39 9.10
CA GLY A 58 1.54 12.42 8.31
C GLY A 58 2.14 12.15 6.94
N THR A 59 1.56 11.20 6.17
CA THR A 59 2.02 10.87 4.81
C THR A 59 1.83 12.04 3.83
N LYS A 60 0.70 12.76 3.92
CA LYS A 60 0.37 13.94 3.09
C LYS A 60 0.79 15.28 3.69
N LYS A 61 1.23 15.31 4.95
CA LYS A 61 1.66 16.53 5.64
C LYS A 61 2.83 16.19 6.58
N ILE A 62 4.04 16.23 6.02
CA ILE A 62 5.28 15.99 6.76
C ILE A 62 5.74 17.22 7.53
N ASN A 63 6.55 17.02 8.55
CA ASN A 63 7.22 18.10 9.29
C ASN A 63 8.63 18.29 8.73
N LEU A 64 8.76 19.14 7.71
CA LEU A 64 10.02 19.39 7.01
C LEU A 64 11.13 19.87 7.96
N ALA A 65 10.83 20.83 8.86
CA ALA A 65 11.82 21.35 9.81
C ALA A 65 12.43 20.24 10.68
N LYS A 66 11.60 19.27 11.08
CA LYS A 66 12.06 18.12 11.86
C LYS A 66 12.94 17.17 11.03
N ILE A 67 12.60 16.96 9.76
CA ILE A 67 13.41 16.15 8.83
C ILE A 67 14.75 16.81 8.58
N LEU A 68 14.79 18.13 8.34
CA LEU A 68 16.01 18.91 8.17
C LEU A 68 16.96 18.80 9.39
N ALA A 69 16.39 18.84 10.60
CA ALA A 69 17.18 18.68 11.84
C ALA A 69 17.77 17.27 12.00
N LEU A 70 17.11 16.24 11.48
CA LEU A 70 17.56 14.85 11.57
C LEU A 70 18.66 14.50 10.56
N LYS A 71 18.84 15.30 9.50
CA LYS A 71 19.86 15.13 8.46
C LYS A 71 19.95 13.68 7.94
N PRO A 72 18.88 13.13 7.36
CA PRO A 72 18.90 11.76 6.87
C PRO A 72 19.85 11.61 5.68
N ASP A 73 20.39 10.39 5.53
CA ASP A 73 21.16 10.01 4.35
C ASP A 73 20.25 9.68 3.16
N LEU A 74 19.02 9.23 3.45
CA LEU A 74 18.02 8.87 2.43
C LEU A 74 16.61 9.00 2.99
N VAL A 75 15.70 9.56 2.18
CA VAL A 75 14.26 9.58 2.45
C VAL A 75 13.58 8.60 1.49
N ILE A 76 12.76 7.69 2.03
CA ILE A 76 12.02 6.68 1.28
C ILE A 76 10.54 7.04 1.32
N GLY A 77 9.91 7.11 0.16
CA GLY A 77 8.52 7.48 0.00
C GLY A 77 7.82 6.74 -1.14
N ASN A 78 6.57 7.13 -1.38
CA ASN A 78 5.75 6.61 -2.47
C ASN A 78 4.97 7.75 -3.14
N LYS A 79 4.86 7.70 -4.45
CA LYS A 79 4.25 8.76 -5.26
C LYS A 79 2.76 8.96 -4.97
N GLU A 80 2.03 7.87 -4.67
CA GLU A 80 0.61 7.95 -4.34
C GLU A 80 0.37 8.46 -2.92
N GLU A 81 1.19 8.01 -1.97
CA GLU A 81 1.03 8.27 -0.54
C GLU A 81 1.50 9.66 -0.12
N ASN A 82 2.52 10.20 -0.78
CA ASN A 82 3.13 11.45 -0.38
C ASN A 82 2.63 12.63 -1.22
N ASP A 83 2.81 13.83 -0.70
CA ASP A 83 2.52 15.07 -1.41
C ASP A 83 3.70 15.48 -2.30
N GLN A 84 3.43 15.72 -3.58
CA GLN A 84 4.47 15.99 -4.57
C GLN A 84 5.30 17.21 -4.21
N THR A 85 4.67 18.33 -3.81
CA THR A 85 5.38 19.59 -3.51
C THR A 85 6.34 19.41 -2.33
N GLN A 86 5.90 18.70 -1.28
CA GLN A 86 6.75 18.41 -0.11
C GLN A 86 7.91 17.47 -0.45
N ILE A 87 7.69 16.51 -1.36
CA ILE A 87 8.75 15.62 -1.85
C ILE A 87 9.79 16.39 -2.67
N GLU A 88 9.35 17.26 -3.57
CA GLU A 88 10.24 18.11 -4.38
C GLU A 88 11.07 19.04 -3.48
N GLU A 89 10.46 19.61 -2.43
CA GLU A 89 11.18 20.41 -1.44
C GLU A 89 12.21 19.58 -0.67
N LEU A 90 11.87 18.37 -0.20
CA LEU A 90 12.82 17.46 0.44
C LEU A 90 13.99 17.11 -0.47
N ALA A 91 13.74 16.90 -1.75
CA ALA A 91 14.74 16.53 -2.74
C ALA A 91 15.79 17.62 -2.99
N THR A 92 15.51 18.88 -2.62
CA THR A 92 16.52 19.95 -2.63
C THR A 92 17.55 19.86 -1.51
N HIS A 93 17.25 19.05 -0.46
CA HIS A 93 18.08 18.93 0.73
C HIS A 93 18.69 17.53 0.89
N PHE A 94 17.99 16.49 0.45
CA PHE A 94 18.36 15.10 0.69
C PHE A 94 18.08 14.22 -0.53
N PRO A 95 18.78 13.10 -0.69
CA PRO A 95 18.37 12.05 -1.60
C PRO A 95 16.98 11.52 -1.24
N VAL A 96 16.08 11.46 -2.23
CA VAL A 96 14.73 10.92 -2.07
C VAL A 96 14.52 9.79 -3.07
N TRP A 97 14.08 8.65 -2.59
CA TRP A 97 13.68 7.52 -3.40
C TRP A 97 12.16 7.32 -3.29
N LEU A 98 11.49 7.24 -4.44
CA LEU A 98 10.04 7.04 -4.50
C LEU A 98 9.69 5.75 -5.25
N SER A 99 8.82 4.95 -4.65
CA SER A 99 8.11 3.89 -5.35
C SER A 99 6.86 4.42 -6.06
N ASP A 100 6.45 3.69 -7.10
CA ASP A 100 5.18 3.89 -7.81
C ASP A 100 4.62 2.50 -8.11
N ILE A 101 3.61 2.04 -7.36
CA ILE A 101 3.21 0.65 -7.24
C ILE A 101 1.77 0.46 -7.70
N TYR A 102 1.58 -0.29 -8.77
CA TYR A 102 0.28 -0.66 -9.34
C TYR A 102 0.04 -2.17 -9.39
N THR A 103 1.12 -2.94 -9.50
CA THR A 103 1.08 -4.39 -9.70
C THR A 103 1.85 -5.13 -8.63
N LEU A 104 1.65 -6.45 -8.54
CA LEU A 104 2.48 -7.32 -7.70
C LEU A 104 3.94 -7.30 -8.14
N ALA A 105 4.20 -7.23 -9.45
CA ALA A 105 5.57 -7.14 -9.98
C ALA A 105 6.27 -5.86 -9.49
N ASP A 106 5.59 -4.71 -9.50
CA ASP A 106 6.13 -3.45 -8.97
C ASP A 106 6.44 -3.58 -7.47
N ALA A 107 5.57 -4.25 -6.71
CA ALA A 107 5.78 -4.47 -5.27
C ALA A 107 7.00 -5.34 -5.00
N PHE A 108 7.23 -6.40 -5.79
CA PHE A 108 8.40 -7.27 -5.66
C PHE A 108 9.69 -6.57 -6.07
N GLU A 109 9.63 -5.76 -7.14
CA GLU A 109 10.74 -4.90 -7.55
C GLU A 109 11.10 -3.89 -6.45
N MET A 110 10.09 -3.22 -5.86
CA MET A 110 10.26 -2.29 -4.74
C MET A 110 10.97 -2.94 -3.55
N ILE A 111 10.57 -4.17 -3.17
CA ILE A 111 11.22 -4.91 -2.08
C ILE A 111 12.71 -5.09 -2.38
N ASN A 112 13.06 -5.51 -3.60
CA ASN A 112 14.44 -5.74 -3.99
C ASN A 112 15.25 -4.44 -4.06
N GLU A 113 14.66 -3.36 -4.61
CA GLU A 113 15.32 -2.06 -4.68
C GLU A 113 15.58 -1.47 -3.28
N ILE A 114 14.60 -1.50 -2.37
CA ILE A 114 14.83 -1.10 -0.97
C ILE A 114 15.92 -1.98 -0.35
N GLY A 115 15.91 -3.30 -0.59
CA GLY A 115 16.95 -4.21 -0.12
C GLY A 115 18.35 -3.80 -0.54
N LYS A 116 18.54 -3.40 -1.80
CA LYS A 116 19.81 -2.87 -2.33
C LYS A 116 20.20 -1.56 -1.65
N LEU A 117 19.26 -0.61 -1.57
CA LEU A 117 19.49 0.70 -0.97
C LEU A 117 19.97 0.62 0.49
N VAL A 118 19.48 -0.37 1.24
CA VAL A 118 19.80 -0.53 2.67
C VAL A 118 20.81 -1.65 2.98
N GLY A 119 21.45 -2.23 1.95
CA GLY A 119 22.46 -3.30 2.10
C GLY A 119 21.87 -4.60 2.67
N LYS A 120 20.64 -4.93 2.33
CA LYS A 120 19.92 -6.15 2.76
C LYS A 120 19.37 -6.96 1.58
N GLU A 121 20.09 -7.00 0.48
CA GLU A 121 19.69 -7.62 -0.80
C GLU A 121 19.25 -9.07 -0.63
N ALA A 122 20.05 -9.89 0.08
CA ALA A 122 19.75 -11.31 0.24
C ALA A 122 18.38 -11.53 0.92
N LYS A 123 18.11 -10.80 2.00
CA LYS A 123 16.86 -10.93 2.75
C LYS A 123 15.66 -10.37 1.98
N ALA A 124 15.86 -9.28 1.24
CA ALA A 124 14.83 -8.71 0.38
C ALA A 124 14.48 -9.66 -0.78
N ASN A 125 15.49 -10.24 -1.42
CA ASN A 125 15.29 -11.21 -2.49
C ASN A 125 14.59 -12.50 -2.01
N GLU A 126 14.93 -13.00 -0.82
CA GLU A 126 14.24 -14.13 -0.17
C GLU A 126 12.74 -13.82 0.01
N LEU A 127 12.41 -12.63 0.54
CA LEU A 127 11.02 -12.19 0.70
C LEU A 127 10.30 -12.10 -0.66
N ALA A 128 10.90 -11.41 -1.63
CA ALA A 128 10.31 -11.23 -2.95
C ALA A 128 10.08 -12.58 -3.66
N THR A 129 11.04 -13.50 -3.59
CA THR A 129 10.93 -14.84 -4.17
C THR A 129 9.81 -15.64 -3.49
N THR A 130 9.72 -15.61 -2.17
CA THR A 130 8.65 -16.27 -1.42
C THR A 130 7.27 -15.74 -1.85
N LEU A 131 7.13 -14.42 -1.94
CA LEU A 131 5.88 -13.78 -2.37
C LEU A 131 5.53 -14.14 -3.82
N GLN A 132 6.51 -14.15 -4.73
CA GLN A 132 6.28 -14.58 -6.12
C GLN A 132 5.77 -16.02 -6.19
N GLN A 133 6.36 -16.94 -5.44
CA GLN A 133 5.93 -18.34 -5.37
C GLN A 133 4.48 -18.46 -4.87
N GLU A 134 4.11 -17.70 -3.83
CA GLU A 134 2.75 -17.73 -3.28
C GLU A 134 1.72 -17.12 -4.23
N PHE A 135 1.99 -15.93 -4.81
CA PHE A 135 1.02 -15.21 -5.63
C PHE A 135 0.89 -15.73 -7.07
N TYR A 136 1.91 -16.36 -7.63
CA TYR A 136 1.88 -16.94 -8.97
C TYR A 136 1.67 -18.45 -8.97
N ARG A 137 1.44 -19.04 -7.82
CA ARG A 137 1.06 -20.45 -7.70
C ARG A 137 -0.26 -20.69 -8.44
N PRO A 138 -0.39 -21.75 -9.27
CA PRO A 138 -1.66 -22.10 -9.86
C PRO A 138 -2.67 -22.44 -8.77
N TYR A 139 -3.70 -21.63 -8.63
CA TYR A 139 -4.88 -21.94 -7.84
C TYR A 139 -5.90 -22.59 -8.76
N GLY A 140 -6.64 -23.60 -8.26
CA GLY A 140 -7.61 -24.37 -9.06
C GLY A 140 -8.65 -23.48 -9.79
N ASN A 141 -9.46 -24.08 -10.66
CA ASN A 141 -10.48 -23.42 -11.47
C ASN A 141 -11.59 -22.79 -10.61
N ASN A 142 -11.31 -21.65 -10.00
CA ASN A 142 -12.30 -20.89 -9.25
C ASN A 142 -13.11 -20.01 -10.22
N THR A 143 -14.43 -20.00 -10.04
CA THR A 143 -15.31 -19.05 -10.73
C THR A 143 -14.91 -17.63 -10.33
N ILE A 144 -14.50 -16.83 -11.30
CA ILE A 144 -14.19 -15.41 -11.09
C ILE A 144 -15.47 -14.69 -10.68
N LYS A 145 -15.45 -14.03 -9.53
CA LYS A 145 -16.60 -13.28 -9.00
C LYS A 145 -16.41 -11.80 -9.23
N SER A 146 -17.47 -11.13 -9.67
CA SER A 146 -17.47 -9.67 -9.77
C SER A 146 -17.38 -9.03 -8.39
N CYS A 147 -16.53 -8.00 -8.26
CA CYS A 147 -16.23 -7.38 -6.98
C CYS A 147 -16.14 -5.86 -7.06
N LEU A 148 -16.72 -5.20 -6.07
CA LEU A 148 -16.52 -3.79 -5.79
C LEU A 148 -15.77 -3.65 -4.45
N TYR A 149 -14.69 -2.87 -4.44
CA TYR A 149 -13.91 -2.59 -3.22
C TYR A 149 -14.09 -1.13 -2.82
N LEU A 150 -14.70 -0.88 -1.66
CA LEU A 150 -14.98 0.46 -1.16
C LEU A 150 -13.94 0.89 -0.11
N ILE A 151 -13.39 2.09 -0.30
CA ILE A 151 -12.37 2.70 0.57
C ILE A 151 -12.90 3.90 1.36
N TRP A 152 -14.02 4.51 0.95
CA TRP A 152 -14.58 5.70 1.57
C TRP A 152 -16.09 5.72 1.49
N ARG A 153 -16.73 6.47 2.41
CA ARG A 153 -18.19 6.69 2.48
C ARG A 153 -18.48 8.19 2.59
N GLU A 154 -19.50 8.61 1.85
CA GLU A 154 -19.99 9.99 1.80
C GLU A 154 -18.99 10.99 1.18
N PRO A 155 -18.85 10.94 -0.17
CA PRO A 155 -19.47 9.97 -1.11
C PRO A 155 -18.80 8.60 -1.03
N TYR A 156 -19.42 7.54 -1.56
CA TYR A 156 -18.72 6.28 -1.74
C TYR A 156 -17.58 6.45 -2.74
N MET A 157 -16.39 5.96 -2.39
CA MET A 157 -15.26 5.88 -3.29
C MET A 157 -14.81 4.42 -3.40
N ALA A 158 -14.54 3.99 -4.63
CA ALA A 158 -14.09 2.63 -4.92
C ALA A 158 -12.63 2.60 -5.33
N ALA A 159 -11.94 1.50 -5.07
CA ALA A 159 -10.67 1.21 -5.72
C ALA A 159 -10.94 0.77 -7.18
N GLY A 160 -10.46 1.54 -8.13
CA GLY A 160 -10.57 1.26 -9.55
C GLY A 160 -9.50 0.28 -10.04
N GLN A 161 -9.54 -0.02 -11.35
CA GLN A 161 -8.63 -1.01 -11.94
C GLN A 161 -7.17 -0.55 -12.03
N ASN A 162 -6.90 0.76 -11.97
CA ASN A 162 -5.54 1.30 -11.99
C ASN A 162 -5.01 1.56 -10.56
N THR A 163 -5.06 0.52 -9.71
CA THR A 163 -4.59 0.56 -8.31
C THR A 163 -3.93 -0.75 -7.91
N PHE A 164 -3.05 -0.71 -6.91
CA PHE A 164 -2.49 -1.92 -6.31
C PHE A 164 -3.57 -2.83 -5.68
N ILE A 165 -4.62 -2.23 -5.09
CA ILE A 165 -5.77 -2.97 -4.56
C ILE A 165 -6.38 -3.87 -5.65
N ASN A 166 -6.46 -3.38 -6.89
CA ASN A 166 -6.95 -4.21 -8.00
C ASN A 166 -6.05 -5.40 -8.31
N ALA A 167 -4.73 -5.25 -8.22
CA ALA A 167 -3.81 -6.37 -8.40
C ALA A 167 -4.03 -7.46 -7.33
N ILE A 168 -4.30 -7.07 -6.10
CA ILE A 168 -4.65 -8.00 -5.01
C ILE A 168 -6.01 -8.66 -5.26
N LEU A 169 -7.04 -7.89 -5.68
CA LEU A 169 -8.35 -8.45 -6.03
C LEU A 169 -8.22 -9.53 -7.10
N GLN A 170 -7.47 -9.24 -8.17
CA GLN A 170 -7.24 -10.20 -9.26
C GLN A 170 -6.51 -11.47 -8.77
N ALA A 171 -5.48 -11.31 -7.96
CA ALA A 171 -4.77 -12.44 -7.37
C ALA A 171 -5.69 -13.32 -6.49
N LEU A 172 -6.67 -12.69 -5.82
CA LEU A 172 -7.70 -13.37 -5.02
C LEU A 172 -8.87 -13.91 -5.86
N GLY A 173 -8.80 -13.89 -7.21
CA GLY A 173 -9.83 -14.43 -8.11
C GLY A 173 -11.07 -13.55 -8.25
N TYR A 174 -10.94 -12.24 -7.96
CA TYR A 174 -12.01 -11.28 -8.19
C TYR A 174 -11.83 -10.50 -9.50
N SER A 175 -12.94 -10.20 -10.17
CA SER A 175 -13.02 -9.24 -11.27
C SER A 175 -13.57 -7.91 -10.75
N ASN A 176 -12.74 -6.87 -10.77
CA ASN A 176 -13.15 -5.54 -10.33
C ASN A 176 -14.15 -4.94 -11.33
N VAL A 177 -15.34 -4.53 -10.86
CA VAL A 177 -16.42 -3.98 -11.69
C VAL A 177 -16.18 -2.54 -12.13
N MET A 178 -15.16 -1.86 -11.56
CA MET A 178 -14.87 -0.47 -11.90
C MET A 178 -14.24 -0.34 -13.31
N PRO A 179 -14.41 0.81 -14.01
CA PRO A 179 -13.81 1.06 -15.32
C PRO A 179 -12.28 0.95 -15.32
N LYS A 180 -11.71 0.50 -16.44
CA LYS A 180 -10.26 0.21 -16.59
C LYS A 180 -9.33 1.38 -16.22
N ASN A 181 -9.71 2.60 -16.52
CA ASN A 181 -8.85 3.79 -16.34
C ASN A 181 -9.13 4.54 -15.03
N SER A 182 -9.93 3.98 -14.13
CA SER A 182 -10.25 4.62 -12.85
C SER A 182 -9.24 4.27 -11.77
N ARG A 183 -8.91 5.25 -10.92
CA ARG A 183 -8.11 5.01 -9.71
C ARG A 183 -9.01 4.91 -8.49
N TYR A 184 -9.57 6.03 -8.04
CA TYR A 184 -10.44 6.11 -6.87
C TYR A 184 -11.68 6.93 -7.20
N PRO A 185 -12.57 6.42 -8.08
CA PRO A 185 -13.77 7.16 -8.47
C PRO A 185 -14.78 7.20 -7.34
N GLU A 186 -15.51 8.31 -7.29
CA GLU A 186 -16.74 8.42 -6.51
C GLU A 186 -17.84 7.69 -7.25
N ILE A 187 -18.71 7.02 -6.50
CA ILE A 187 -19.88 6.32 -7.02
C ILE A 187 -21.12 6.66 -6.20
N ASN A 188 -22.22 6.89 -6.89
CA ASN A 188 -23.53 7.14 -6.28
C ASN A 188 -24.36 5.84 -6.18
N LYS A 189 -25.56 5.95 -5.63
CA LYS A 189 -26.46 4.81 -5.42
C LYS A 189 -26.93 4.20 -6.74
N GLU A 190 -27.21 5.00 -7.74
CA GLU A 190 -27.65 4.59 -9.06
C GLU A 190 -26.55 3.77 -9.75
N GLN A 191 -25.32 4.25 -9.69
CA GLN A 191 -24.15 3.53 -10.22
C GLN A 191 -23.88 2.22 -9.46
N LEU A 192 -24.11 2.19 -8.14
CA LEU A 192 -24.00 0.95 -7.37
C LEU A 192 -25.00 -0.11 -7.86
N LEU A 193 -26.24 0.30 -8.17
CA LEU A 193 -27.27 -0.59 -8.72
C LEU A 193 -26.94 -1.08 -10.13
N GLU A 194 -26.39 -0.21 -10.99
CA GLU A 194 -25.98 -0.57 -12.35
C GLU A 194 -24.79 -1.55 -12.36
N LEU A 195 -23.80 -1.32 -11.50
CA LEU A 195 -22.62 -2.19 -11.36
C LEU A 195 -23.01 -3.58 -10.85
N ASN A 196 -24.00 -3.67 -9.99
CA ASN A 196 -24.58 -4.89 -9.42
C ASN A 196 -23.52 -6.00 -9.14
N PRO A 197 -22.50 -5.72 -8.31
CA PRO A 197 -21.42 -6.67 -8.03
C PRO A 197 -21.92 -7.87 -7.22
N GLU A 198 -21.38 -9.07 -7.47
CA GLU A 198 -21.66 -10.25 -6.64
C GLU A 198 -21.07 -10.11 -5.23
N THR A 199 -19.95 -9.36 -5.11
CA THR A 199 -19.25 -9.16 -3.84
C THR A 199 -18.93 -7.68 -3.64
N ILE A 200 -19.15 -7.18 -2.42
CA ILE A 200 -18.67 -5.87 -1.99
C ILE A 200 -17.72 -6.07 -0.82
N LEU A 201 -16.50 -5.55 -0.95
CA LEU A 201 -15.51 -5.52 0.12
C LEU A 201 -15.42 -4.12 0.70
N LEU A 202 -15.58 -4.02 2.01
CA LEU A 202 -15.55 -2.78 2.78
C LEU A 202 -14.24 -2.70 3.55
N SER A 203 -13.38 -1.78 3.18
CA SER A 203 -12.06 -1.61 3.78
C SER A 203 -12.13 -1.10 5.21
N SER A 204 -11.22 -1.55 6.09
CA SER A 204 -11.04 -0.97 7.42
C SER A 204 -10.33 0.39 7.39
N GLU A 205 -9.71 0.77 6.28
CA GLU A 205 -8.97 2.02 6.06
C GLU A 205 -9.07 2.51 4.61
N PRO A 206 -8.88 3.79 4.33
CA PRO A 206 -8.74 4.91 5.27
C PRO A 206 -10.06 5.23 6.01
N TYR A 207 -11.22 4.87 5.45
CA TYR A 207 -12.50 4.98 6.13
C TYR A 207 -12.79 3.70 6.92
N PRO A 208 -13.05 3.79 8.24
CA PRO A 208 -13.26 2.60 9.08
C PRO A 208 -14.68 2.06 8.91
N PHE A 209 -14.94 1.32 7.84
CA PHE A 209 -16.21 0.64 7.65
C PHE A 209 -16.52 -0.31 8.82
N ARG A 210 -17.82 -0.46 9.13
CA ARG A 210 -18.34 -1.25 10.26
C ARG A 210 -19.60 -2.01 9.86
N GLN A 211 -20.08 -2.90 10.72
CA GLN A 211 -21.24 -3.75 10.51
C GLN A 211 -22.50 -2.98 10.06
N LYS A 212 -22.75 -1.78 10.60
CA LYS A 212 -23.88 -0.94 10.18
C LYS A 212 -23.88 -0.61 8.68
N HIS A 213 -22.69 -0.44 8.09
CA HIS A 213 -22.56 -0.12 6.66
C HIS A 213 -22.84 -1.35 5.76
N ILE A 214 -22.66 -2.56 6.28
CA ILE A 214 -23.13 -3.77 5.58
C ILE A 214 -24.65 -3.72 5.46
N SER A 215 -25.37 -3.42 6.54
CA SER A 215 -26.83 -3.34 6.54
C SER A 215 -27.36 -2.25 5.60
N GLU A 216 -26.70 -1.09 5.55
CA GLU A 216 -27.03 0.01 4.65
C GLU A 216 -26.91 -0.41 3.17
N LEU A 217 -25.78 -1.03 2.80
CA LEU A 217 -25.54 -1.49 1.43
C LEU A 217 -26.39 -2.72 1.07
N GLN A 218 -26.67 -3.60 2.03
CA GLN A 218 -27.54 -4.75 1.82
C GLN A 218 -28.98 -4.33 1.48
N ALA A 219 -29.45 -3.19 1.99
CA ALA A 219 -30.74 -2.62 1.63
C ALA A 219 -30.76 -2.09 0.17
N ILE A 220 -29.60 -1.72 -0.39
CA ILE A 220 -29.46 -1.27 -1.79
C ILE A 220 -29.26 -2.45 -2.72
N LEU A 221 -28.40 -3.41 -2.33
CA LEU A 221 -27.98 -4.57 -3.12
C LEU A 221 -28.25 -5.86 -2.30
N PRO A 222 -29.49 -6.32 -2.22
CA PRO A 222 -29.88 -7.43 -1.34
C PRO A 222 -29.20 -8.76 -1.66
N ASN A 223 -28.80 -8.98 -2.92
CA ASN A 223 -28.18 -10.21 -3.37
C ASN A 223 -26.64 -10.19 -3.30
N ALA A 224 -26.02 -9.02 -3.07
CA ALA A 224 -24.57 -8.91 -3.00
C ALA A 224 -24.03 -9.50 -1.69
N LYS A 225 -22.90 -10.21 -1.78
CA LYS A 225 -22.16 -10.67 -0.61
C LYS A 225 -21.29 -9.54 -0.08
N ILE A 226 -21.65 -8.93 1.04
CA ILE A 226 -20.94 -7.78 1.61
C ILE A 226 -20.08 -8.22 2.78
N LYS A 227 -18.79 -7.84 2.77
CA LYS A 227 -17.82 -8.23 3.81
C LYS A 227 -16.95 -7.05 4.25
N LEU A 228 -16.68 -6.98 5.56
CA LEU A 228 -15.58 -6.16 6.08
C LEU A 228 -14.26 -6.89 5.83
N VAL A 229 -13.25 -6.15 5.39
CA VAL A 229 -11.89 -6.65 5.17
C VAL A 229 -10.87 -5.73 5.83
N ASP A 230 -9.74 -6.32 6.20
CA ASP A 230 -8.59 -5.56 6.67
C ASP A 230 -7.95 -4.85 5.46
N GLY A 231 -8.03 -3.53 5.43
CA GLY A 231 -7.52 -2.71 4.32
C GLY A 231 -6.02 -2.86 4.12
N GLU A 232 -5.25 -3.03 5.19
CA GLU A 232 -3.81 -3.23 5.11
C GLU A 232 -3.42 -4.45 4.25
N LEU A 233 -4.25 -5.51 4.24
CA LEU A 233 -4.01 -6.70 3.43
C LEU A 233 -4.21 -6.50 1.93
N PHE A 234 -4.87 -5.41 1.54
CA PHE A 234 -5.13 -5.09 0.13
C PHE A 234 -4.31 -3.91 -0.39
N SER A 235 -3.90 -3.00 0.49
CA SER A 235 -3.23 -1.75 0.12
C SER A 235 -1.73 -1.71 0.47
N TRP A 236 -1.26 -2.55 1.42
CA TRP A 236 0.14 -2.53 1.84
C TRP A 236 0.97 -3.56 1.06
N TYR A 237 2.04 -3.11 0.47
CA TYR A 237 3.06 -3.92 -0.19
C TYR A 237 4.26 -4.13 0.75
N GLY A 238 5.08 -5.17 0.48
CA GLY A 238 6.19 -5.57 1.36
C GLY A 238 5.86 -6.82 2.20
N PRO A 239 6.34 -6.95 3.46
CA PRO A 239 6.16 -8.17 4.25
C PRO A 239 4.70 -8.46 4.61
N ARG A 240 3.81 -7.45 4.59
CA ARG A 240 2.36 -7.62 4.79
C ARG A 240 1.73 -8.56 3.76
N LEU A 241 2.30 -8.64 2.57
CA LEU A 241 1.84 -9.56 1.53
C LEU A 241 1.95 -11.04 1.92
N LEU A 242 2.79 -11.40 2.90
CA LEU A 242 2.80 -12.76 3.47
C LEU A 242 1.47 -13.09 4.16
N GLU A 243 0.85 -12.12 4.83
CA GLU A 243 -0.48 -12.30 5.42
C GLU A 243 -1.56 -12.31 4.35
N THR A 244 -1.44 -11.45 3.33
CA THR A 244 -2.36 -11.43 2.17
C THR A 244 -2.34 -12.76 1.43
N ALA A 245 -1.18 -13.38 1.23
CA ALA A 245 -1.04 -14.68 0.58
C ALA A 245 -1.82 -15.80 1.31
N LYS A 246 -2.00 -15.70 2.63
CA LYS A 246 -2.83 -16.65 3.38
C LYS A 246 -4.31 -16.60 2.98
N LEU A 247 -4.78 -15.49 2.41
CA LEU A 247 -6.15 -15.37 1.90
C LEU A 247 -6.34 -16.20 0.61
N LEU A 248 -5.29 -16.35 -0.20
CA LEU A 248 -5.31 -17.15 -1.43
C LEU A 248 -5.70 -18.61 -1.12
N ASN A 249 -5.22 -19.15 0.01
CA ASN A 249 -5.50 -20.51 0.44
C ASN A 249 -6.92 -20.72 1.02
N ARG A 250 -7.69 -19.63 1.24
CA ARG A 250 -9.07 -19.69 1.78
C ARG A 250 -10.15 -19.60 0.71
N ILE A 251 -9.73 -19.36 -0.53
CA ILE A 251 -10.62 -19.20 -1.69
C ILE A 251 -10.73 -20.53 -2.47
N THR A 252 -9.84 -21.48 -2.17
CA THR A 252 -9.96 -22.88 -2.57
C THR A 252 -10.87 -23.62 -1.57
#